data_fb1ed8a21e415066ceb2b6f98a26abb1
#
_entry.id   fb1ed8a21e415066ceb2b6f98a26abb1
#
_cell.length_a   1.000
_cell.length_b   1.000
_cell.length_c   1.000
_cell.angle_alpha   90.00
_cell.angle_beta   90.00
_cell.angle_gamma   90.00
#
_symmetry.space_group_name_H-M   'P 1'
#
loop_
_entity.id
_entity.type
_entity.pdbx_description
1 polymer ?
#
loop_
_entity_poly.entity_id
_entity_poly.type
_entity_poly.pdbx_seq_one_letter_code
_entity_poly.pdbx_strand_id
1 'polypeptide(L)'
;QVKSSYVYLNMIYNSQKDYAEQEKILEKAAKKYPVSLDFLYNLVNVHIATNNMAKLVNTIDRILAIDPNNTQVLPIKARIMEKQGNNEQALEAYGRLYAMNPNSIEIISGLARANFNIATKIVNEGATIADDTQYAVVRQRASQYLMDAHDLFIKILQAEPTSVKYMQGLAGVYQFMDMDSEYEVMKQIINEGASYTTFSDKLTAYNAQLKQSNLASTSFTNEAAPIPTNPAQLVIKINDIIDGNGNKNIDAGEHFEINFTITNNGLGDAYNLRIRISEQQGYDMYFEGPRELDGGNILAGQSKDYKFSYIVKEDMPTAVANIDI
;
A
#
# COMPACT_ATOMS: atom_id res chain seq x y z
N GLN A 1 19.81 -19.90 -44.28
CA GLN A 1 19.81 -18.43 -44.17
C GLN A 1 20.68 -18.01 -42.99
N VAL A 2 21.60 -17.08 -43.18
CA VAL A 2 22.45 -16.48 -42.13
C VAL A 2 21.68 -15.36 -41.42
N LYS A 3 22.05 -15.01 -40.17
CA LYS A 3 21.40 -13.99 -39.37
C LYS A 3 21.19 -12.67 -40.14
N SER A 4 22.19 -12.24 -40.92
CA SER A 4 22.15 -11.03 -41.75
C SER A 4 21.01 -11.02 -42.77
N SER A 5 20.68 -12.17 -43.39
CA SER A 5 19.56 -12.24 -44.36
C SER A 5 18.20 -11.90 -43.72
N TYR A 6 17.99 -12.31 -42.47
CA TYR A 6 16.76 -11.94 -41.73
C TYR A 6 16.73 -10.47 -41.41
N VAL A 7 17.87 -9.87 -41.05
CA VAL A 7 17.99 -8.44 -40.81
C VAL A 7 17.67 -7.62 -42.06
N TYR A 8 18.24 -7.96 -43.21
CA TYR A 8 17.94 -7.28 -44.48
C TYR A 8 16.47 -7.40 -44.90
N LEU A 9 15.88 -8.58 -44.79
CA LEU A 9 14.47 -8.78 -45.11
C LEU A 9 13.58 -7.98 -44.19
N ASN A 10 13.89 -7.95 -42.89
CA ASN A 10 13.17 -7.10 -41.92
C ASN A 10 13.23 -5.62 -42.32
N MET A 11 14.39 -5.11 -42.71
CA MET A 11 14.54 -3.71 -43.14
C MET A 11 13.72 -3.41 -44.42
N ILE A 12 13.68 -4.32 -45.38
CA ILE A 12 12.89 -4.17 -46.62
C ILE A 12 11.41 -4.12 -46.29
N TYR A 13 10.88 -5.12 -45.55
CA TYR A 13 9.44 -5.15 -45.19
C TYR A 13 9.03 -3.96 -44.31
N ASN A 14 9.91 -3.52 -43.40
CA ASN A 14 9.66 -2.33 -42.59
C ASN A 14 9.56 -1.06 -43.46
N SER A 15 10.44 -0.90 -44.46
CA SER A 15 10.40 0.25 -45.37
C SER A 15 9.13 0.27 -46.25
N GLN A 16 8.63 -0.90 -46.58
CA GLN A 16 7.40 -1.10 -47.36
C GLN A 16 6.14 -1.06 -46.47
N LYS A 17 6.30 -1.00 -45.14
CA LYS A 17 5.21 -1.15 -44.15
C LYS A 17 4.41 -2.46 -44.33
N ASP A 18 5.04 -3.49 -44.89
CA ASP A 18 4.45 -4.82 -45.01
C ASP A 18 4.65 -5.58 -43.68
N TYR A 19 3.83 -5.21 -42.71
CA TYR A 19 3.92 -5.76 -41.36
C TYR A 19 3.61 -7.26 -41.31
N ALA A 20 2.85 -7.79 -42.27
CA ALA A 20 2.52 -9.22 -42.30
C ALA A 20 3.73 -10.08 -42.68
N GLU A 21 4.45 -9.74 -43.76
CA GLU A 21 5.68 -10.45 -44.13
C GLU A 21 6.82 -10.12 -43.17
N GLN A 22 6.86 -8.89 -42.60
CA GLN A 22 7.81 -8.52 -41.54
C GLN A 22 7.64 -9.41 -40.31
N GLU A 23 6.45 -9.59 -39.79
CA GLU A 23 6.15 -10.48 -38.67
C GLU A 23 6.58 -11.92 -38.98
N LYS A 24 6.20 -12.43 -40.12
CA LYS A 24 6.52 -13.80 -40.55
C LYS A 24 8.01 -14.09 -40.63
N ILE A 25 8.80 -13.15 -41.15
CA ILE A 25 10.25 -13.33 -41.24
C ILE A 25 10.92 -13.18 -39.87
N LEU A 26 10.44 -12.28 -39.02
CA LEU A 26 10.95 -12.09 -37.68
C LEU A 26 10.65 -13.29 -36.79
N GLU A 27 9.47 -13.89 -36.86
CA GLU A 27 9.12 -15.12 -36.13
C GLU A 27 10.02 -16.32 -36.58
N LYS A 28 10.31 -16.47 -37.88
CA LYS A 28 11.27 -17.46 -38.36
C LYS A 28 12.66 -17.18 -37.78
N ALA A 29 13.09 -15.94 -37.73
CA ALA A 29 14.38 -15.54 -37.19
C ALA A 29 14.43 -15.78 -35.67
N ALA A 30 13.42 -15.40 -34.91
CA ALA A 30 13.34 -15.62 -33.48
C ALA A 30 13.34 -17.12 -33.12
N LYS A 31 12.66 -17.96 -33.92
CA LYS A 31 12.70 -19.41 -33.72
C LYS A 31 14.10 -20.00 -33.98
N LYS A 32 14.84 -19.47 -34.97
CA LYS A 32 16.18 -19.94 -35.31
C LYS A 32 17.26 -19.42 -34.36
N TYR A 33 17.04 -18.24 -33.81
CA TYR A 33 17.96 -17.54 -32.89
C TYR A 33 17.23 -17.16 -31.57
N PRO A 34 16.86 -18.16 -30.76
CA PRO A 34 15.87 -17.93 -29.64
C PRO A 34 16.37 -17.00 -28.55
N VAL A 35 17.70 -16.81 -28.41
CA VAL A 35 18.27 -15.87 -27.41
C VAL A 35 18.61 -14.51 -28.00
N SER A 36 18.30 -14.25 -29.29
CA SER A 36 18.59 -12.97 -29.94
C SER A 36 17.43 -12.02 -29.72
N LEU A 37 17.58 -11.07 -28.79
CA LEU A 37 16.57 -10.06 -28.48
C LEU A 37 16.26 -9.13 -29.68
N ASP A 38 17.20 -8.92 -30.61
CA ASP A 38 17.03 -8.03 -31.76
C ASP A 38 15.75 -8.33 -32.56
N PHE A 39 15.48 -9.61 -32.83
CA PHE A 39 14.31 -10.01 -33.61
C PHE A 39 13.03 -9.85 -32.79
N LEU A 40 13.08 -10.10 -31.49
CA LEU A 40 11.94 -9.90 -30.59
C LEU A 40 11.60 -8.42 -30.41
N TYR A 41 12.60 -7.53 -30.31
CA TYR A 41 12.34 -6.08 -30.28
C TYR A 41 11.68 -5.58 -31.56
N ASN A 42 12.11 -6.09 -32.72
CA ASN A 42 11.44 -5.75 -33.98
C ASN A 42 10.00 -6.29 -34.02
N LEU A 43 9.71 -7.48 -33.47
CA LEU A 43 8.34 -7.99 -33.31
C LEU A 43 7.51 -7.10 -32.39
N VAL A 44 8.06 -6.60 -31.28
CA VAL A 44 7.37 -5.61 -30.43
C VAL A 44 6.96 -4.39 -31.24
N ASN A 45 7.85 -3.84 -32.06
CA ASN A 45 7.55 -2.68 -32.91
C ASN A 45 6.44 -2.98 -33.94
N VAL A 46 6.47 -4.15 -34.58
CA VAL A 46 5.42 -4.61 -35.52
C VAL A 46 4.07 -4.72 -34.81
N HIS A 47 4.05 -5.33 -33.61
CA HIS A 47 2.78 -5.51 -32.87
C HIS A 47 2.23 -4.19 -32.33
N ILE A 48 3.09 -3.22 -31.99
CA ILE A 48 2.67 -1.84 -31.69
C ILE A 48 2.06 -1.18 -32.94
N ALA A 49 2.76 -1.24 -34.08
CA ALA A 49 2.31 -0.63 -35.33
C ALA A 49 0.98 -1.22 -35.84
N THR A 50 0.76 -2.51 -35.62
CA THR A 50 -0.48 -3.21 -35.99
C THR A 50 -1.54 -3.21 -34.89
N ASN A 51 -1.29 -2.56 -33.76
CA ASN A 51 -2.15 -2.54 -32.57
C ASN A 51 -2.61 -3.94 -32.09
N ASN A 52 -1.72 -4.94 -32.24
CA ASN A 52 -2.01 -6.32 -31.83
C ASN A 52 -1.55 -6.56 -30.40
N MET A 53 -2.37 -6.19 -29.42
CA MET A 53 -2.03 -6.26 -28.00
C MET A 53 -1.72 -7.70 -27.52
N ALA A 54 -2.45 -8.70 -28.00
CA ALA A 54 -2.21 -10.10 -27.60
C ALA A 54 -0.83 -10.59 -28.01
N LYS A 55 -0.42 -10.34 -29.26
CA LYS A 55 0.92 -10.70 -29.75
C LYS A 55 2.00 -9.85 -29.11
N LEU A 56 1.72 -8.57 -28.83
CA LEU A 56 2.63 -7.67 -28.15
C LEU A 56 2.99 -8.21 -26.76
N VAL A 57 1.99 -8.55 -25.92
CA VAL A 57 2.20 -9.11 -24.59
C VAL A 57 3.00 -10.41 -24.67
N ASN A 58 2.63 -11.33 -25.56
CA ASN A 58 3.37 -12.60 -25.75
C ASN A 58 4.84 -12.36 -26.12
N THR A 59 5.11 -11.41 -27.01
CA THR A 59 6.49 -11.10 -27.41
C THR A 59 7.29 -10.47 -26.28
N ILE A 60 6.67 -9.59 -25.49
CA ILE A 60 7.27 -9.02 -24.29
C ILE A 60 7.61 -10.13 -23.29
N ASP A 61 6.72 -11.09 -23.06
CA ASP A 61 6.95 -12.20 -22.13
C ASP A 61 8.12 -13.08 -22.60
N ARG A 62 8.26 -13.29 -23.92
CA ARG A 62 9.43 -13.99 -24.49
C ARG A 62 10.73 -13.23 -24.23
N ILE A 63 10.75 -11.91 -24.34
CA ILE A 63 11.93 -11.09 -24.00
C ILE A 63 12.23 -11.20 -22.51
N LEU A 64 11.21 -11.07 -21.65
CA LEU A 64 11.39 -11.15 -20.20
C LEU A 64 11.77 -12.55 -19.69
N ALA A 65 11.48 -13.59 -20.44
CA ALA A 65 11.98 -14.94 -20.16
C ALA A 65 13.49 -15.07 -20.40
N ILE A 66 14.06 -14.26 -21.32
CA ILE A 66 15.49 -14.22 -21.62
C ILE A 66 16.21 -13.23 -20.70
N ASP A 67 15.63 -12.05 -20.53
CA ASP A 67 16.13 -10.95 -19.72
C ASP A 67 15.00 -10.39 -18.81
N PRO A 68 14.85 -10.93 -17.58
CA PRO A 68 13.76 -10.58 -16.69
C PRO A 68 13.70 -9.08 -16.29
N ASN A 69 14.84 -8.40 -16.32
CA ASN A 69 14.96 -6.98 -15.95
C ASN A 69 15.13 -6.07 -17.17
N ASN A 70 14.65 -6.49 -18.33
CA ASN A 70 14.80 -5.75 -19.57
C ASN A 70 14.12 -4.37 -19.51
N THR A 71 14.93 -3.31 -19.50
CA THR A 71 14.48 -1.91 -19.32
C THR A 71 13.73 -1.36 -20.53
N GLN A 72 13.75 -2.00 -21.69
CA GLN A 72 13.04 -1.54 -22.88
C GLN A 72 11.58 -2.02 -22.89
N VAL A 73 11.30 -3.25 -22.46
CA VAL A 73 9.97 -3.84 -22.56
C VAL A 73 9.22 -3.91 -21.24
N LEU A 74 9.92 -3.95 -20.11
CA LEU A 74 9.27 -4.00 -18.80
C LEU A 74 8.37 -2.77 -18.52
N PRO A 75 8.75 -1.52 -18.91
CA PRO A 75 7.83 -0.38 -18.79
C PRO A 75 6.59 -0.52 -19.69
N ILE A 76 6.75 -1.11 -20.88
CA ILE A 76 5.63 -1.34 -21.80
C ILE A 76 4.66 -2.35 -21.17
N LYS A 77 5.18 -3.45 -20.61
CA LYS A 77 4.38 -4.45 -19.90
C LYS A 77 3.60 -3.82 -18.76
N ALA A 78 4.28 -3.07 -17.88
CA ALA A 78 3.66 -2.42 -16.74
C ALA A 78 2.46 -1.54 -17.15
N ARG A 79 2.62 -0.72 -18.18
CA ARG A 79 1.55 0.14 -18.71
C ARG A 79 0.40 -0.65 -19.35
N ILE A 80 0.69 -1.73 -20.05
CA ILE A 80 -0.34 -2.59 -20.64
C ILE A 80 -1.17 -3.24 -19.53
N MET A 81 -0.50 -3.82 -18.53
CA MET A 81 -1.17 -4.46 -17.39
C MET A 81 -2.04 -3.46 -16.62
N GLU A 82 -1.52 -2.25 -16.36
CA GLU A 82 -2.27 -1.17 -15.72
C GLU A 82 -3.55 -0.82 -16.52
N LYS A 83 -3.43 -0.63 -17.84
CA LYS A 83 -4.57 -0.31 -18.71
C LYS A 83 -5.61 -1.43 -18.79
N GLN A 84 -5.19 -2.68 -18.63
CA GLN A 84 -6.09 -3.85 -18.62
C GLN A 84 -6.72 -4.11 -17.25
N GLY A 85 -6.35 -3.34 -16.22
CA GLY A 85 -6.81 -3.57 -14.84
C GLY A 85 -6.12 -4.77 -14.16
N ASN A 86 -5.05 -5.32 -14.76
CA ASN A 86 -4.24 -6.37 -14.17
C ASN A 86 -3.22 -5.76 -13.19
N ASN A 87 -3.76 -5.17 -12.11
CA ASN A 87 -2.99 -4.30 -11.21
C ASN A 87 -1.87 -5.05 -10.48
N GLU A 88 -2.06 -6.34 -10.15
CA GLU A 88 -1.04 -7.17 -9.50
C GLU A 88 0.19 -7.38 -10.41
N GLN A 89 -0.04 -7.63 -11.71
CA GLN A 89 1.05 -7.76 -12.69
C GLN A 89 1.71 -6.40 -12.99
N ALA A 90 0.92 -5.32 -12.99
CA ALA A 90 1.45 -3.97 -13.11
C ALA A 90 2.33 -3.62 -11.90
N LEU A 91 1.88 -3.95 -10.67
CA LEU A 91 2.63 -3.76 -9.44
C LEU A 91 3.98 -4.50 -9.48
N GLU A 92 3.99 -5.77 -9.89
CA GLU A 92 5.22 -6.56 -10.04
C GLU A 92 6.19 -5.90 -11.03
N ALA A 93 5.69 -5.51 -12.20
CA ALA A 93 6.54 -4.91 -13.24
C ALA A 93 7.09 -3.53 -12.80
N TYR A 94 6.26 -2.67 -12.20
CA TYR A 94 6.71 -1.40 -11.63
C TYR A 94 7.65 -1.58 -10.44
N GLY A 95 7.46 -2.61 -9.60
CA GLY A 95 8.35 -2.94 -8.49
C GLY A 95 9.76 -3.28 -8.96
N ARG A 96 9.88 -4.11 -10.02
CA ARG A 96 11.16 -4.41 -10.66
C ARG A 96 11.83 -3.16 -11.23
N LEU A 97 11.06 -2.30 -11.91
CA LEU A 97 11.57 -1.03 -12.44
C LEU A 97 12.03 -0.09 -11.32
N TYR A 98 11.29 -0.03 -10.23
CA TYR A 98 11.63 0.78 -9.07
C TYR A 98 12.94 0.33 -8.41
N ALA A 99 13.16 -0.98 -8.29
CA ALA A 99 14.42 -1.53 -7.79
C ALA A 99 15.63 -1.12 -8.63
N MET A 100 15.44 -0.92 -9.95
CA MET A 100 16.51 -0.49 -10.86
C MET A 100 16.68 1.04 -10.89
N ASN A 101 15.58 1.79 -10.74
CA ASN A 101 15.59 3.26 -10.78
C ASN A 101 14.60 3.84 -9.77
N PRO A 102 14.96 3.93 -8.47
CA PRO A 102 14.08 4.36 -7.39
C PRO A 102 13.73 5.85 -7.39
N ASN A 103 14.33 6.65 -8.28
CA ASN A 103 14.12 8.09 -8.37
C ASN A 103 13.29 8.51 -9.59
N SER A 104 12.89 7.58 -10.45
CA SER A 104 12.07 7.89 -11.62
C SER A 104 10.62 8.19 -11.19
N ILE A 105 10.19 9.43 -11.31
CA ILE A 105 8.81 9.86 -10.98
C ILE A 105 7.78 9.04 -11.77
N GLU A 106 8.05 8.73 -13.03
CA GLU A 106 7.17 7.91 -13.85
C GLU A 106 6.96 6.52 -13.26
N ILE A 107 8.05 5.87 -12.82
CA ILE A 107 8.00 4.53 -12.21
C ILE A 107 7.31 4.60 -10.85
N ILE A 108 7.68 5.56 -10.01
CA ILE A 108 7.07 5.77 -8.69
C ILE A 108 5.57 6.01 -8.84
N SER A 109 5.15 6.83 -9.81
CA SER A 109 3.73 7.10 -10.04
C SER A 109 2.96 5.88 -10.56
N GLY A 110 3.60 5.04 -11.37
CA GLY A 110 3.03 3.76 -11.80
C GLY A 110 2.83 2.81 -10.63
N LEU A 111 3.84 2.71 -9.78
CA LEU A 111 3.80 1.88 -8.57
C LEU A 111 2.71 2.36 -7.59
N ALA A 112 2.62 3.68 -7.36
CA ALA A 112 1.59 4.28 -6.51
C ALA A 112 0.19 3.98 -7.01
N ARG A 113 -0.07 4.15 -8.31
CA ARG A 113 -1.38 3.86 -8.92
C ARG A 113 -1.71 2.37 -8.87
N ALA A 114 -0.75 1.48 -9.11
CA ALA A 114 -0.99 0.05 -9.03
C ALA A 114 -1.42 -0.37 -7.62
N ASN A 115 -0.72 0.11 -6.59
CA ASN A 115 -1.10 -0.10 -5.19
C ASN A 115 -2.50 0.44 -4.91
N PHE A 116 -2.78 1.70 -5.27
CA PHE A 116 -4.09 2.31 -5.05
C PHE A 116 -5.22 1.55 -5.76
N ASN A 117 -5.01 1.11 -7.00
CA ASN A 117 -6.01 0.35 -7.76
C ASN A 117 -6.27 -1.03 -7.15
N ILE A 118 -5.25 -1.71 -6.60
CA ILE A 118 -5.44 -2.98 -5.88
C ILE A 118 -6.27 -2.73 -4.61
N ALA A 119 -5.92 -1.72 -3.83
CA ALA A 119 -6.64 -1.38 -2.61
C ALA A 119 -8.11 -1.06 -2.89
N THR A 120 -8.38 -0.18 -3.87
CA THR A 120 -9.75 0.19 -4.24
C THR A 120 -10.56 -1.00 -4.74
N LYS A 121 -9.94 -1.90 -5.51
CA LYS A 121 -10.58 -3.16 -5.95
C LYS A 121 -10.97 -4.02 -4.76
N ILE A 122 -10.06 -4.24 -3.81
CA ILE A 122 -10.30 -5.02 -2.59
C ILE A 122 -11.47 -4.42 -1.79
N VAL A 123 -11.47 -3.11 -1.55
CA VAL A 123 -12.54 -2.43 -0.79
C VAL A 123 -13.88 -2.51 -1.53
N ASN A 124 -13.89 -2.28 -2.84
CA ASN A 124 -15.12 -2.34 -3.64
C ASN A 124 -15.71 -3.75 -3.71
N GLU A 125 -14.88 -4.79 -3.82
CA GLU A 125 -15.33 -6.19 -3.76
C GLU A 125 -15.91 -6.53 -2.37
N GLY A 126 -15.38 -5.91 -1.32
CA GLY A 126 -15.89 -6.06 0.05
C GLY A 126 -17.16 -5.24 0.35
N ALA A 127 -17.52 -4.27 -0.47
CA ALA A 127 -18.64 -3.34 -0.18
C ALA A 127 -20.02 -4.01 -0.06
N THR A 128 -20.17 -5.25 -0.53
CA THR A 128 -21.40 -6.05 -0.41
C THR A 128 -21.45 -6.92 0.85
N ILE A 129 -20.36 -6.93 1.64
CA ILE A 129 -20.28 -7.73 2.87
C ILE A 129 -21.06 -6.99 3.96
N ALA A 130 -22.12 -7.63 4.45
CA ALA A 130 -22.99 -7.07 5.50
C ALA A 130 -22.44 -7.31 6.92
N ASP A 131 -21.47 -8.20 7.08
CA ASP A 131 -20.82 -8.50 8.35
C ASP A 131 -19.62 -7.56 8.58
N ASP A 132 -19.72 -6.75 9.64
CA ASP A 132 -18.71 -5.73 9.96
C ASP A 132 -17.32 -6.34 10.22
N THR A 133 -17.25 -7.53 10.82
CA THR A 133 -15.99 -8.21 11.11
C THR A 133 -15.31 -8.68 9.82
N GLN A 134 -16.08 -9.25 8.91
CA GLN A 134 -15.55 -9.66 7.59
C GLN A 134 -15.17 -8.46 6.76
N TYR A 135 -15.94 -7.37 6.81
CA TYR A 135 -15.59 -6.13 6.13
C TYR A 135 -14.30 -5.51 6.68
N ALA A 136 -14.09 -5.54 8.01
CA ALA A 136 -12.86 -5.09 8.64
C ALA A 136 -11.63 -5.86 8.12
N VAL A 137 -11.72 -7.18 7.90
CA VAL A 137 -10.65 -7.97 7.29
C VAL A 137 -10.33 -7.51 5.87
N VAL A 138 -11.36 -7.19 5.08
CA VAL A 138 -11.18 -6.64 3.72
C VAL A 138 -10.45 -5.29 3.78
N ARG A 139 -10.87 -4.40 4.70
CA ARG A 139 -10.22 -3.11 4.92
C ARG A 139 -8.76 -3.26 5.33
N GLN A 140 -8.47 -4.20 6.23
CA GLN A 140 -7.11 -4.49 6.66
C GLN A 140 -6.23 -4.98 5.50
N ARG A 141 -6.74 -5.84 4.63
CA ARG A 141 -6.01 -6.28 3.42
C ARG A 141 -5.70 -5.12 2.46
N ALA A 142 -6.59 -4.15 2.35
CA ALA A 142 -6.40 -2.98 1.50
C ALA A 142 -5.42 -1.97 2.12
N SER A 143 -5.31 -1.91 3.46
CA SER A 143 -4.58 -0.85 4.17
C SER A 143 -3.11 -0.78 3.79
N GLN A 144 -2.42 -1.91 3.65
CA GLN A 144 -1.01 -1.92 3.27
C GLN A 144 -0.80 -1.29 1.88
N TYR A 145 -1.63 -1.65 0.91
CA TYR A 145 -1.57 -1.06 -0.43
C TYR A 145 -1.88 0.46 -0.42
N LEU A 146 -2.81 0.90 0.45
CA LEU A 146 -3.10 2.33 0.63
C LEU A 146 -1.91 3.07 1.24
N MET A 147 -1.25 2.50 2.24
CA MET A 147 -0.04 3.07 2.86
C MET A 147 1.11 3.15 1.86
N ASP A 148 1.35 2.09 1.09
CA ASP A 148 2.39 2.09 0.06
C ASP A 148 2.10 3.16 -1.01
N ALA A 149 0.84 3.30 -1.44
CA ALA A 149 0.43 4.34 -2.38
C ALA A 149 0.62 5.76 -1.80
N HIS A 150 0.23 5.96 -0.53
CA HIS A 150 0.39 7.21 0.21
C HIS A 150 1.85 7.67 0.20
N ASP A 151 2.77 6.83 0.65
CA ASP A 151 4.19 7.18 0.78
C ASP A 151 4.83 7.47 -0.59
N LEU A 152 4.43 6.72 -1.62
CA LEU A 152 4.89 6.94 -2.98
C LEU A 152 4.37 8.28 -3.55
N PHE A 153 3.10 8.64 -3.33
CA PHE A 153 2.59 9.94 -3.75
C PHE A 153 3.24 11.10 -3.00
N ILE A 154 3.48 10.96 -1.70
CA ILE A 154 4.25 11.96 -0.93
C ILE A 154 5.64 12.12 -1.50
N LYS A 155 6.35 11.03 -1.78
CA LYS A 155 7.69 11.07 -2.40
C LYS A 155 7.69 11.83 -3.73
N ILE A 156 6.65 11.66 -4.56
CA ILE A 156 6.51 12.41 -5.80
C ILE A 156 6.27 13.89 -5.51
N LEU A 157 5.36 14.21 -4.59
CA LEU A 157 4.98 15.59 -4.27
C LEU A 157 6.09 16.38 -3.57
N GLN A 158 7.07 15.70 -2.95
CA GLN A 158 8.31 16.36 -2.50
C GLN A 158 9.16 16.86 -3.66
N ALA A 159 9.14 16.17 -4.81
CA ALA A 159 9.87 16.55 -6.01
C ALA A 159 9.04 17.46 -6.94
N GLU A 160 7.74 17.24 -7.02
CA GLU A 160 6.78 17.97 -7.87
C GLU A 160 5.61 18.53 -7.05
N PRO A 161 5.84 19.50 -6.15
CA PRO A 161 4.86 19.93 -5.15
C PRO A 161 3.64 20.68 -5.72
N THR A 162 3.65 21.05 -6.99
CA THR A 162 2.54 21.75 -7.67
C THR A 162 1.74 20.83 -8.60
N SER A 163 2.07 19.53 -8.64
CA SER A 163 1.42 18.60 -9.54
C SER A 163 0.02 18.21 -9.07
N VAL A 164 -1.00 18.83 -9.66
CA VAL A 164 -2.42 18.55 -9.37
C VAL A 164 -2.74 17.07 -9.55
N LYS A 165 -2.18 16.43 -10.57
CA LYS A 165 -2.37 14.99 -10.83
C LYS A 165 -2.00 14.12 -9.63
N TYR A 166 -0.87 14.39 -8.99
CA TYR A 166 -0.39 13.59 -7.87
C TYR A 166 -1.08 13.98 -6.56
N MET A 167 -1.44 15.25 -6.40
CA MET A 167 -2.30 15.68 -5.31
C MET A 167 -3.68 15.02 -5.36
N GLN A 168 -4.28 14.87 -6.56
CA GLN A 168 -5.52 14.11 -6.75
C GLN A 168 -5.36 12.63 -6.40
N GLY A 169 -4.22 12.02 -6.76
CA GLY A 169 -3.91 10.64 -6.37
C GLY A 169 -3.85 10.48 -4.86
N LEU A 170 -3.15 11.37 -4.17
CA LEU A 170 -3.05 11.36 -2.71
C LEU A 170 -4.40 11.67 -2.03
N ALA A 171 -5.19 12.58 -2.57
CA ALA A 171 -6.55 12.83 -2.07
C ALA A 171 -7.42 11.57 -2.14
N GLY A 172 -7.33 10.81 -3.26
CA GLY A 172 -8.03 9.53 -3.35
C GLY A 172 -7.58 8.53 -2.28
N VAL A 173 -6.28 8.47 -1.98
CA VAL A 173 -5.77 7.63 -0.88
C VAL A 173 -6.34 8.07 0.46
N TYR A 174 -6.33 9.37 0.79
CA TYR A 174 -6.90 9.88 2.03
C TYR A 174 -8.39 9.51 2.17
N GLN A 175 -9.17 9.63 1.09
CA GLN A 175 -10.58 9.24 1.09
C GLN A 175 -10.78 7.75 1.43
N PHE A 176 -9.96 6.85 0.88
CA PHE A 176 -10.04 5.42 1.15
C PHE A 176 -9.46 5.02 2.51
N MET A 177 -8.65 5.88 3.12
CA MET A 177 -8.11 5.70 4.48
C MET A 177 -9.00 6.34 5.55
N ASP A 178 -10.15 6.93 5.19
CA ASP A 178 -11.06 7.69 6.09
C ASP A 178 -10.34 8.86 6.80
N MET A 179 -9.39 9.49 6.10
CA MET A 179 -8.63 10.66 6.54
C MET A 179 -9.33 11.93 6.05
N ASP A 180 -10.49 12.22 6.61
CA ASP A 180 -11.39 13.27 6.10
C ASP A 180 -10.78 14.67 6.13
N SER A 181 -10.03 15.00 7.18
CA SER A 181 -9.38 16.31 7.32
C SER A 181 -8.31 16.50 6.24
N GLU A 182 -7.48 15.49 6.02
CA GLU A 182 -6.42 15.48 5.00
C GLU A 182 -7.01 15.55 3.60
N TYR A 183 -8.10 14.82 3.36
CA TYR A 183 -8.83 14.85 2.10
C TYR A 183 -9.39 16.24 1.79
N GLU A 184 -10.09 16.89 2.73
CA GLU A 184 -10.66 18.21 2.52
C GLU A 184 -9.58 19.28 2.34
N VAL A 185 -8.50 19.23 3.11
CA VAL A 185 -7.37 20.16 2.94
C VAL A 185 -6.69 19.96 1.58
N MET A 186 -6.54 18.73 1.13
CA MET A 186 -5.98 18.45 -0.19
C MET A 186 -6.86 19.00 -1.31
N LYS A 187 -8.18 18.85 -1.21
CA LYS A 187 -9.15 19.47 -2.14
C LYS A 187 -9.03 20.99 -2.17
N GLN A 188 -8.89 21.61 -1.00
CA GLN A 188 -8.68 23.06 -0.90
C GLN A 188 -7.41 23.49 -1.64
N ILE A 189 -6.27 22.83 -1.41
CA ILE A 189 -4.99 23.11 -2.08
C ILE A 189 -5.14 23.00 -3.59
N ILE A 190 -5.78 21.94 -4.08
CA ILE A 190 -6.01 21.71 -5.52
C ILE A 190 -6.87 22.84 -6.09
N ASN A 191 -7.96 23.23 -5.45
CA ASN A 191 -8.88 24.27 -5.91
C ASN A 191 -8.23 25.66 -5.94
N GLU A 192 -7.36 25.94 -5.00
CA GLU A 192 -6.63 27.21 -4.92
C GLU A 192 -5.42 27.25 -5.89
N GLY A 193 -5.06 26.14 -6.51
CA GLY A 193 -3.83 26.02 -7.30
C GLY A 193 -2.56 26.18 -6.46
N ALA A 194 -2.64 25.87 -5.16
CA ALA A 194 -1.52 26.03 -4.23
C ALA A 194 -0.56 24.83 -4.30
N SER A 195 0.62 24.99 -3.70
CA SER A 195 1.63 23.94 -3.60
C SER A 195 1.33 22.98 -2.44
N TYR A 196 1.64 21.69 -2.62
CA TYR A 196 1.62 20.68 -1.56
C TYR A 196 2.46 21.07 -0.32
N THR A 197 3.49 21.90 -0.50
CA THR A 197 4.29 22.41 0.62
C THR A 197 3.49 23.14 1.68
N THR A 198 2.29 23.65 1.34
CA THR A 198 1.37 24.34 2.27
C THR A 198 0.45 23.38 3.03
N PHE A 199 0.51 22.07 2.75
CA PHE A 199 -0.44 21.08 3.27
C PHE A 199 -0.43 21.02 4.81
N SER A 200 0.73 20.93 5.42
CA SER A 200 0.86 20.81 6.89
C SER A 200 0.25 22.02 7.63
N ASP A 201 0.55 23.23 7.14
CA ASP A 201 0.04 24.46 7.74
C ASP A 201 -1.47 24.58 7.57
N LYS A 202 -1.97 24.26 6.37
CA LYS A 202 -3.41 24.26 6.09
C LYS A 202 -4.17 23.19 6.90
N LEU A 203 -3.60 22.00 7.06
CA LEU A 203 -4.18 20.93 7.87
C LEU A 203 -4.27 21.36 9.35
N THR A 204 -3.22 21.98 9.87
CA THR A 204 -3.22 22.51 11.23
C THR A 204 -4.31 23.57 11.41
N ALA A 205 -4.43 24.51 10.47
CA ALA A 205 -5.47 25.56 10.51
C ALA A 205 -6.88 24.97 10.39
N TYR A 206 -7.09 24.01 9.49
CA TYR A 206 -8.38 23.33 9.30
C TYR A 206 -8.83 22.60 10.56
N ASN A 207 -7.94 21.82 11.18
CA ASN A 207 -8.23 21.10 12.41
C ASN A 207 -8.51 22.05 13.59
N ALA A 208 -7.85 23.22 13.65
CA ALA A 208 -8.17 24.26 14.63
C ALA A 208 -9.57 24.84 14.42
N GLN A 209 -10.00 25.10 13.18
CA GLN A 209 -11.35 25.55 12.85
C GLN A 209 -12.43 24.52 13.20
N LEU A 210 -12.20 23.23 12.89
CA LEU A 210 -13.10 22.14 13.27
C LEU A 210 -13.31 22.08 14.79
N LYS A 211 -12.24 22.23 15.56
CA LYS A 211 -12.35 22.29 17.03
C LYS A 211 -13.18 23.47 17.50
N GLN A 212 -13.00 24.65 16.90
CA GLN A 212 -13.80 25.83 17.25
C GLN A 212 -15.26 25.67 16.85
N SER A 213 -15.60 25.12 15.69
CA SER A 213 -16.98 24.90 15.26
C SER A 213 -17.68 23.85 16.09
N ASN A 214 -17.00 22.79 16.50
CA ASN A 214 -17.54 21.79 17.42
C ASN A 214 -17.81 22.38 18.84
N LEU A 215 -16.95 23.29 19.28
CA LEU A 215 -17.16 24.05 20.53
C LEU A 215 -18.36 25.00 20.42
N ALA A 216 -18.60 25.61 19.25
CA ALA A 216 -19.75 26.53 19.06
C ALA A 216 -21.11 25.81 18.92
N SER A 217 -21.11 24.55 18.45
CA SER A 217 -22.32 23.73 18.30
C SER A 217 -22.74 23.00 19.57
N THR A 218 -21.88 22.91 20.57
CA THR A 218 -22.17 22.30 21.88
C THR A 218 -22.44 23.35 22.96
N SER A 219 -23.50 24.10 22.81
CA SER A 219 -24.08 24.88 23.94
C SER A 219 -24.90 23.98 24.88
N PHE A 220 -24.37 22.83 25.27
CA PHE A 220 -24.84 22.06 26.40
C PHE A 220 -23.72 21.89 27.40
N THR A 221 -23.94 22.37 28.59
CA THR A 221 -23.11 22.30 29.79
C THR A 221 -22.60 20.87 30.06
N ASN A 222 -21.43 20.56 29.55
CA ASN A 222 -20.53 19.58 30.12
C ASN A 222 -19.13 20.18 30.01
N GLU A 223 -18.41 20.25 31.13
CA GLU A 223 -17.02 20.70 31.18
C GLU A 223 -16.21 19.91 30.13
N ALA A 224 -15.91 20.59 29.01
CA ALA A 224 -15.03 20.01 27.99
C ALA A 224 -13.65 19.82 28.61
N ALA A 225 -13.16 18.60 28.53
CA ALA A 225 -11.78 18.32 28.89
C ALA A 225 -10.84 19.27 28.11
N PRO A 226 -9.86 19.90 28.78
CA PRO A 226 -8.96 20.84 28.15
C PRO A 226 -8.22 20.18 26.97
N ILE A 227 -8.17 20.88 25.83
CA ILE A 227 -7.45 20.40 24.64
C ILE A 227 -5.95 20.47 24.98
N PRO A 228 -5.21 19.35 24.94
CA PRO A 228 -3.79 19.38 25.23
C PRO A 228 -3.06 20.23 24.18
N THR A 229 -2.37 21.26 24.61
CA THR A 229 -1.49 22.08 23.76
C THR A 229 -0.17 21.37 23.43
N ASN A 230 0.11 20.26 24.10
CA ASN A 230 1.31 19.44 23.94
C ASN A 230 0.92 18.00 23.60
N PRO A 231 1.72 17.26 22.80
CA PRO A 231 1.44 15.86 22.47
C PRO A 231 1.53 14.97 23.71
N ALA A 232 0.66 13.97 23.79
CA ALA A 232 0.85 12.83 24.66
C ALA A 232 2.05 12.01 24.16
N GLN A 233 2.83 11.45 25.07
CA GLN A 233 3.93 10.53 24.78
C GLN A 233 3.71 9.26 25.58
N LEU A 234 3.12 8.26 24.93
CA LEU A 234 2.78 7.00 25.57
C LEU A 234 3.96 6.03 25.51
N VAL A 235 4.26 5.41 26.64
CA VAL A 235 5.26 4.36 26.76
C VAL A 235 4.59 3.12 27.35
N ILE A 236 4.74 2.00 26.68
CA ILE A 236 4.22 0.69 27.11
C ILE A 236 5.35 -0.06 27.80
N LYS A 237 5.05 -0.63 28.96
CA LYS A 237 5.94 -1.53 29.70
C LYS A 237 5.19 -2.81 30.01
N ILE A 238 5.66 -3.93 29.50
CA ILE A 238 5.16 -5.25 29.90
C ILE A 238 5.69 -5.53 31.31
N ASN A 239 4.78 -5.82 32.23
CA ASN A 239 5.09 -6.09 33.62
C ASN A 239 5.31 -7.58 33.86
N ASP A 240 4.40 -8.41 33.32
CA ASP A 240 4.43 -9.85 33.52
C ASP A 240 3.60 -10.57 32.44
N ILE A 241 4.00 -11.80 32.14
CA ILE A 241 3.23 -12.74 31.33
C ILE A 241 3.00 -13.94 32.24
N ILE A 242 1.74 -14.17 32.61
CA ILE A 242 1.32 -15.24 33.51
C ILE A 242 0.80 -16.38 32.64
N ASP A 243 1.49 -17.51 32.67
CA ASP A 243 1.04 -18.78 32.11
C ASP A 243 0.25 -19.57 33.16
N GLY A 244 -0.75 -20.36 32.73
CA GLY A 244 -1.68 -21.04 33.63
C GLY A 244 -1.03 -22.11 34.51
N ASN A 245 0.06 -22.72 34.06
CA ASN A 245 0.74 -23.80 34.77
C ASN A 245 2.06 -23.40 35.43
N GLY A 246 2.56 -22.17 35.21
CA GLY A 246 3.77 -21.61 35.81
C GLY A 246 5.09 -22.14 35.26
N ASN A 247 5.07 -22.82 34.10
CA ASN A 247 6.28 -23.40 33.51
C ASN A 247 7.08 -22.42 32.61
N LYS A 248 6.59 -21.20 32.44
CA LYS A 248 7.11 -20.13 31.61
C LYS A 248 7.05 -20.37 30.09
N ASN A 249 6.25 -21.31 29.68
CA ASN A 249 5.89 -21.52 28.28
C ASN A 249 4.37 -21.33 28.17
N ILE A 250 3.90 -20.91 27.00
CA ILE A 250 2.48 -20.83 26.70
C ILE A 250 2.14 -22.12 25.93
N ASP A 251 1.46 -23.05 26.58
CA ASP A 251 1.17 -24.35 26.02
C ASP A 251 -0.21 -24.39 25.34
N ALA A 252 -0.41 -25.33 24.41
CA ALA A 252 -1.70 -25.57 23.78
C ALA A 252 -2.78 -25.92 24.82
N GLY A 253 -3.96 -25.33 24.70
CA GLY A 253 -5.06 -25.49 25.66
C GLY A 253 -4.94 -24.64 26.94
N GLU A 254 -3.89 -23.85 27.06
CA GLU A 254 -3.61 -23.08 28.26
C GLU A 254 -4.23 -21.67 28.22
N HIS A 255 -4.55 -21.16 29.42
CA HIS A 255 -4.90 -19.76 29.62
C HIS A 255 -3.63 -18.97 29.99
N PHE A 256 -3.40 -17.83 29.32
CA PHE A 256 -2.33 -16.90 29.70
C PHE A 256 -2.81 -15.45 29.76
N GLU A 257 -2.09 -14.66 30.51
CA GLU A 257 -2.36 -13.23 30.69
C GLU A 257 -1.12 -12.40 30.39
N ILE A 258 -1.29 -11.27 29.70
CA ILE A 258 -0.25 -10.26 29.52
C ILE A 258 -0.65 -9.04 30.32
N ASN A 259 0.12 -8.74 31.37
CA ASN A 259 -0.05 -7.54 32.20
C ASN A 259 0.96 -6.47 31.78
N PHE A 260 0.47 -5.25 31.52
CA PHE A 260 1.31 -4.15 31.08
C PHE A 260 0.81 -2.82 31.62
N THR A 261 1.72 -1.85 31.72
CA THR A 261 1.44 -0.47 32.12
C THR A 261 1.67 0.45 30.94
N ILE A 262 0.74 1.37 30.70
CA ILE A 262 0.93 2.49 29.78
C ILE A 262 1.14 3.74 30.63
N THR A 263 2.25 4.43 30.39
CA THR A 263 2.61 5.70 31.04
C THR A 263 2.58 6.81 30.00
N ASN A 264 1.92 7.91 30.29
CA ASN A 264 1.99 9.12 29.47
C ASN A 264 3.10 10.04 30.00
N ASN A 265 4.27 9.96 29.38
CA ASN A 265 5.41 10.83 29.67
C ASN A 265 5.36 12.18 28.96
N GLY A 266 4.32 12.41 28.13
CA GLY A 266 4.10 13.67 27.43
C GLY A 266 3.56 14.78 28.35
N LEU A 267 3.55 15.98 27.82
CA LEU A 267 2.97 17.16 28.49
C LEU A 267 1.48 17.33 28.18
N GLY A 268 0.94 16.54 27.25
CA GLY A 268 -0.47 16.53 26.90
C GLY A 268 -1.16 15.23 27.31
N ASP A 269 -2.47 15.31 27.51
CA ASP A 269 -3.29 14.17 27.90
C ASP A 269 -3.60 13.29 26.68
N ALA A 270 -3.67 11.97 26.90
CA ALA A 270 -4.16 11.01 25.93
C ALA A 270 -5.64 10.69 26.20
N TYR A 271 -6.50 10.85 25.21
CA TYR A 271 -7.94 10.60 25.33
C TYR A 271 -8.36 9.47 24.39
N ASN A 272 -9.38 8.71 24.81
CA ASN A 272 -10.01 7.64 24.03
C ASN A 272 -8.99 6.63 23.48
N LEU A 273 -8.04 6.22 24.32
CA LEU A 273 -6.97 5.29 23.95
C LEU A 273 -7.57 3.95 23.54
N ARG A 274 -7.14 3.45 22.37
CA ARG A 274 -7.43 2.11 21.90
C ARG A 274 -6.15 1.29 21.91
N ILE A 275 -6.16 0.19 22.66
CA ILE A 275 -4.99 -0.67 22.81
C ILE A 275 -5.24 -1.91 22.00
N ARG A 276 -4.39 -2.17 21.00
CA ARG A 276 -4.50 -3.34 20.14
C ARG A 276 -3.33 -4.26 20.39
N ILE A 277 -3.61 -5.56 20.30
CA ILE A 277 -2.60 -6.60 20.33
C ILE A 277 -2.61 -7.34 18.99
N SER A 278 -1.43 -7.61 18.46
CA SER A 278 -1.26 -8.39 17.23
C SER A 278 -0.10 -9.37 17.34
N GLU A 279 -0.22 -10.48 16.65
CA GLU A 279 0.84 -11.48 16.50
C GLU A 279 1.33 -11.46 15.06
N GLN A 280 2.66 -11.37 14.86
CA GLN A 280 3.24 -11.05 13.54
C GLN A 280 3.54 -12.28 12.67
N GLN A 281 3.46 -13.49 13.21
CA GLN A 281 3.85 -14.71 12.50
C GLN A 281 2.67 -15.56 11.99
N GLY A 282 1.44 -15.08 12.17
CA GLY A 282 0.22 -15.77 11.72
C GLY A 282 -0.35 -16.78 12.70
N TYR A 283 0.09 -16.77 13.97
CA TYR A 283 -0.46 -17.61 15.04
C TYR A 283 -1.67 -17.00 15.74
N ASP A 284 -2.10 -15.83 15.33
CA ASP A 284 -3.30 -15.14 15.84
C ASP A 284 -4.53 -16.04 15.95
N MET A 285 -4.71 -16.94 14.97
CA MET A 285 -5.86 -17.84 14.91
C MET A 285 -5.95 -18.82 16.07
N TYR A 286 -4.84 -19.04 16.78
CA TYR A 286 -4.77 -19.96 17.91
C TYR A 286 -5.03 -19.27 19.26
N PHE A 287 -5.14 -17.93 19.29
CA PHE A 287 -5.38 -17.18 20.53
C PHE A 287 -6.85 -16.72 20.59
N GLU A 288 -7.60 -17.24 21.55
CA GLU A 288 -8.98 -16.84 21.84
C GLU A 288 -9.00 -15.79 22.94
N GLY A 289 -9.36 -14.56 22.60
CA GLY A 289 -9.41 -13.43 23.54
C GLY A 289 -9.61 -12.09 22.80
N PRO A 290 -9.72 -10.99 23.56
CA PRO A 290 -9.93 -9.67 23.00
C PRO A 290 -8.70 -9.20 22.24
N ARG A 291 -8.91 -8.64 21.03
CA ARG A 291 -7.85 -8.05 20.21
C ARG A 291 -7.68 -6.54 20.43
N GLU A 292 -8.64 -5.95 21.11
CA GLU A 292 -8.64 -4.52 21.41
C GLU A 292 -9.21 -4.29 22.82
N LEU A 293 -8.63 -3.34 23.54
CA LEU A 293 -9.13 -2.83 24.82
C LEU A 293 -9.42 -1.35 24.70
N ASP A 294 -10.48 -0.90 25.38
CA ASP A 294 -10.71 0.52 25.64
C ASP A 294 -9.78 0.99 26.78
N GLY A 295 -8.75 1.73 26.43
CA GLY A 295 -7.78 2.26 27.38
C GLY A 295 -8.29 3.50 28.12
N GLY A 296 -9.38 4.11 27.65
CA GLY A 296 -9.90 5.36 28.21
C GLY A 296 -8.91 6.52 28.08
N ASN A 297 -8.76 7.31 29.12
CA ASN A 297 -7.88 8.49 29.12
C ASN A 297 -6.69 8.27 30.06
N ILE A 298 -5.50 8.71 29.65
CA ILE A 298 -4.29 8.76 30.48
C ILE A 298 -3.78 10.20 30.46
N LEU A 299 -3.93 10.91 31.60
CA LEU A 299 -3.48 12.29 31.70
C LEU A 299 -1.94 12.39 31.69
N ALA A 300 -1.42 13.56 31.39
CA ALA A 300 0.01 13.84 31.40
C ALA A 300 0.65 13.42 32.75
N GLY A 301 1.73 12.65 32.68
CA GLY A 301 2.43 12.13 33.85
C GLY A 301 1.74 10.96 34.57
N GLN A 302 0.59 10.49 34.10
CA GLN A 302 -0.13 9.36 34.69
C GLN A 302 0.22 8.02 34.03
N SER A 303 0.00 6.94 34.78
CA SER A 303 0.11 5.56 34.34
C SER A 303 -1.18 4.81 34.60
N LYS A 304 -1.50 3.83 33.75
CA LYS A 304 -2.58 2.88 33.94
C LYS A 304 -2.15 1.48 33.61
N ASP A 305 -2.62 0.53 34.40
CA ASP A 305 -2.39 -0.90 34.18
C ASP A 305 -3.50 -1.51 33.37
N TYR A 306 -3.12 -2.41 32.47
CA TYR A 306 -4.01 -3.13 31.57
C TYR A 306 -3.64 -4.61 31.52
N LYS A 307 -4.60 -5.40 31.09
CA LYS A 307 -4.45 -6.83 30.96
C LYS A 307 -5.14 -7.34 29.70
N PHE A 308 -4.44 -8.16 28.91
CA PHE A 308 -5.02 -9.07 27.95
C PHE A 308 -5.05 -10.48 28.52
N SER A 309 -6.14 -11.20 28.29
CA SER A 309 -6.29 -12.61 28.70
C SER A 309 -6.69 -13.43 27.49
N TYR A 310 -6.00 -14.56 27.31
CA TYR A 310 -6.17 -15.45 26.17
C TYR A 310 -6.26 -16.89 26.59
N ILE A 311 -6.96 -17.68 25.76
CA ILE A 311 -6.90 -19.15 25.77
C ILE A 311 -6.23 -19.57 24.48
N VAL A 312 -5.23 -20.45 24.58
CA VAL A 312 -4.55 -21.04 23.43
C VAL A 312 -5.32 -22.28 22.99
N LYS A 313 -5.61 -22.39 21.68
CA LYS A 313 -6.28 -23.59 21.15
C LYS A 313 -5.41 -24.83 21.29
N GLU A 314 -6.05 -25.98 21.47
CA GLU A 314 -5.36 -27.28 21.67
C GLU A 314 -4.53 -27.73 20.46
N ASP A 315 -4.85 -27.24 19.26
CA ASP A 315 -4.18 -27.57 18.01
C ASP A 315 -3.05 -26.60 17.63
N MET A 316 -2.65 -25.70 18.53
CA MET A 316 -1.53 -24.80 18.28
C MET A 316 -0.22 -25.57 18.11
N PRO A 317 0.52 -25.39 16.99
CA PRO A 317 1.82 -26.02 16.82
C PRO A 317 2.87 -25.40 17.77
N THR A 318 3.88 -26.18 18.13
CA THR A 318 5.04 -25.65 18.88
C THR A 318 5.75 -24.61 18.02
N ALA A 319 5.74 -23.35 18.45
CA ALA A 319 6.29 -22.21 17.72
C ALA A 319 6.71 -21.09 18.68
N VAL A 320 7.42 -20.11 18.17
CA VAL A 320 7.70 -18.84 18.86
C VAL A 320 6.76 -17.78 18.28
N ALA A 321 5.86 -17.26 19.09
CA ALA A 321 4.97 -16.17 18.70
C ALA A 321 5.61 -14.80 19.06
N ASN A 322 5.49 -13.84 18.14
CA ASN A 322 5.91 -12.45 18.38
C ASN A 322 4.64 -11.59 18.56
N ILE A 323 4.44 -11.13 19.79
CA ILE A 323 3.25 -10.37 20.18
C ILE A 323 3.65 -8.91 20.35
N ASP A 324 2.95 -8.00 19.62
CA ASP A 324 3.05 -6.55 19.74
C ASP A 324 1.79 -5.97 20.40
N ILE A 325 2.02 -4.96 21.24
CA ILE A 325 0.96 -4.20 21.92
C ILE A 325 1.06 -2.72 21.52
#